data_dd7ab203ded87dccc2c940598a873665
#
_entry.id   dd7ab203ded87dccc2c940598a873665
#
_cell.length_a   1.000
_cell.length_b   1.000
_cell.length_c   1.000
_cell.angle_alpha   90.00
_cell.angle_beta   90.00
_cell.angle_gamma   90.00
#
_symmetry.space_group_name_H-M   'P 1'
#
loop_
_entity.id
_entity.type
_entity.pdbx_description
1 polymer ?
#
loop_
_entity_poly.entity_id
_entity_poly.type
_entity_poly.pdbx_seq_one_letter_code
_entity_poly.pdbx_strand_id
1 'polypeptide(L)'
;ERSQNYINVFDGATRFFRGKRMDGNWESPFNPLAVGRAYTEATAWQYRFFVPHDVNGMIQLFGGKEEFVAALDDIFNTDAEIHGNLVDITGLIGQYVHGNEPSHHIAYLYNYVGEPWKTQKMSRRLLNEMYHPTPEGIIGNEDCGQMSAWYILSSMGLYSVCPGSNEYVLTTPLFEKVVVHLANGRTLTILANDPQKNIYIKKVELNGKQIDTNFITYDCLMGGGELRFTLSDKPNKSRGTAEQTAPYSYTRDKVVSIPYVDKDLNLFQGSVVVELATTTQGAKIRYTLDGSEPTEESFLYKHPFSLNKTTQVKARGFKEGYHPSRVLSIIALKAELKDALSVHPVQNGVTYKYFEGNYQKVTDIEKTPLLRTGVLSKPSIQGASRTDHFGYIFSGLIKVPENGVYTFQTSSDDGSVLYIDNELVVNLSLIHI
;
A
#
# COMPACT_ATOMS: atom_id res chain seq x y z
N GLU A 1 12.74 10.46 10.71
CA GLU A 1 12.76 10.88 9.27
C GLU A 1 12.27 9.75 8.34
N ARG A 2 12.87 8.54 8.41
CA ARG A 2 12.49 7.41 7.54
C ARG A 2 11.05 6.92 7.74
N SER A 3 10.52 7.00 8.97
CA SER A 3 9.13 6.59 9.29
C SER A 3 8.07 7.36 8.49
N GLN A 4 8.42 8.50 7.92
CA GLN A 4 7.52 9.30 7.07
C GLN A 4 7.74 9.10 5.57
N ASN A 5 8.57 8.15 5.14
CA ASN A 5 8.83 7.94 3.70
C ASN A 5 7.61 7.39 2.95
N TYR A 6 6.63 6.82 3.64
CA TYR A 6 5.35 6.41 3.05
C TYR A 6 4.65 7.55 2.29
N ILE A 7 4.84 8.81 2.72
CA ILE A 7 4.28 10.00 2.06
C ILE A 7 4.72 10.09 0.59
N ASN A 8 5.95 9.66 0.28
CA ASN A 8 6.52 9.78 -1.07
C ASN A 8 5.90 8.79 -2.06
N VAL A 9 5.26 7.73 -1.58
CA VAL A 9 4.62 6.70 -2.41
C VAL A 9 3.09 6.75 -2.32
N PHE A 10 2.53 7.77 -1.66
CA PHE A 10 1.10 8.03 -1.68
C PHE A 10 0.73 8.86 -2.92
N ASP A 11 -0.13 8.33 -3.75
CA ASP A 11 -0.70 9.02 -4.90
C ASP A 11 -2.02 9.70 -4.52
N GLY A 12 -2.00 11.03 -4.46
CA GLY A 12 -3.17 11.82 -4.08
C GLY A 12 -4.33 11.76 -5.09
N ALA A 13 -4.03 11.47 -6.37
CA ALA A 13 -5.04 11.34 -7.42
C ALA A 13 -5.88 10.07 -7.24
N THR A 14 -5.23 8.94 -6.97
CA THR A 14 -5.89 7.64 -6.78
C THR A 14 -6.20 7.33 -5.32
N ARG A 15 -5.53 8.01 -4.38
CA ARG A 15 -5.58 7.76 -2.93
C ARG A 15 -5.14 6.33 -2.55
N PHE A 16 -4.14 5.82 -3.29
CA PHE A 16 -3.45 4.56 -2.99
C PHE A 16 -1.95 4.79 -2.82
N PHE A 17 -1.29 3.90 -2.10
CA PHE A 17 0.16 3.80 -2.16
C PHE A 17 0.53 3.04 -3.43
N ARG A 18 1.43 3.61 -4.25
CA ARG A 18 1.80 3.07 -5.56
C ARG A 18 3.30 2.88 -5.68
N GLY A 19 3.70 1.94 -6.53
CA GLY A 19 5.08 1.84 -7.00
C GLY A 19 5.52 3.11 -7.71
N LYS A 20 6.74 3.58 -7.43
CA LYS A 20 7.28 4.82 -7.98
C LYS A 20 8.66 4.58 -8.58
N ARG A 21 8.88 5.12 -9.79
CA ARG A 21 10.15 5.01 -10.50
C ARG A 21 11.16 6.03 -10.00
N MET A 22 12.43 5.86 -10.38
CA MET A 22 13.53 6.76 -9.99
C MET A 22 13.39 8.18 -10.54
N ASP A 23 12.66 8.35 -11.65
CA ASP A 23 12.36 9.66 -12.24
C ASP A 23 11.23 10.41 -11.51
N GLY A 24 10.64 9.79 -10.49
CA GLY A 24 9.53 10.34 -9.71
C GLY A 24 8.14 10.09 -10.29
N ASN A 25 8.05 9.49 -11.47
CA ASN A 25 6.77 9.07 -12.06
C ASN A 25 6.25 7.77 -11.41
N TRP A 26 4.93 7.57 -11.47
CA TRP A 26 4.31 6.36 -10.97
C TRP A 26 4.55 5.18 -11.90
N GLU A 27 4.61 3.98 -11.33
CA GLU A 27 4.54 2.75 -12.12
C GLU A 27 3.17 2.66 -12.82
N SER A 28 3.17 2.37 -14.11
CA SER A 28 1.98 2.33 -14.97
C SER A 28 2.03 1.10 -15.88
N PRO A 29 0.88 0.47 -16.23
CA PRO A 29 -0.48 0.81 -15.79
C PRO A 29 -0.72 0.45 -14.31
N PHE A 30 -1.57 1.21 -13.62
CA PHE A 30 -1.99 0.93 -12.26
C PHE A 30 -3.34 0.21 -12.23
N ASN A 31 -3.36 -0.98 -11.62
CA ASN A 31 -4.57 -1.72 -11.32
C ASN A 31 -4.62 -2.01 -9.82
N PRO A 32 -5.52 -1.37 -9.05
CA PRO A 32 -5.60 -1.56 -7.60
C PRO A 32 -6.09 -2.96 -7.17
N LEU A 33 -6.62 -3.76 -8.10
CA LEU A 33 -7.13 -5.12 -7.88
C LEU A 33 -6.12 -6.21 -8.26
N ALA A 34 -4.94 -5.84 -8.76
CA ALA A 34 -3.91 -6.81 -9.12
C ALA A 34 -3.07 -7.21 -7.91
N VAL A 35 -2.94 -8.52 -7.66
CA VAL A 35 -2.05 -9.08 -6.64
C VAL A 35 -0.61 -9.07 -7.13
N GLY A 36 0.32 -8.79 -6.23
CA GLY A 36 1.75 -8.81 -6.50
C GLY A 36 2.30 -7.47 -7.01
N ARG A 37 3.40 -7.51 -7.77
CA ARG A 37 4.19 -6.34 -8.19
C ARG A 37 4.70 -5.55 -6.98
N ALA A 38 4.12 -4.37 -6.72
CA ALA A 38 4.49 -3.51 -5.60
C ALA A 38 3.90 -3.96 -4.25
N TYR A 39 3.05 -4.99 -4.23
CA TYR A 39 2.30 -5.44 -3.05
C TYR A 39 2.58 -6.92 -2.81
N THR A 40 3.20 -7.25 -1.69
CA THR A 40 3.47 -8.64 -1.31
C THR A 40 2.18 -9.31 -0.88
N GLU A 41 1.82 -10.43 -1.56
CA GLU A 41 0.67 -11.29 -1.22
C GLU A 41 -0.68 -10.56 -1.09
N ALA A 42 -0.79 -9.39 -1.72
CA ALA A 42 -1.95 -8.51 -1.56
C ALA A 42 -2.15 -7.64 -2.79
N THR A 43 -3.17 -6.81 -2.74
CA THR A 43 -3.46 -5.76 -3.71
C THR A 43 -3.19 -4.37 -3.12
N ALA A 44 -3.36 -3.32 -3.93
CA ALA A 44 -3.28 -1.96 -3.44
C ALA A 44 -4.31 -1.65 -2.33
N TRP A 45 -5.45 -2.35 -2.33
CA TRP A 45 -6.52 -2.12 -1.35
C TRP A 45 -6.10 -2.44 0.07
N GLN A 46 -5.43 -3.57 0.33
CA GLN A 46 -4.99 -3.95 1.67
C GLN A 46 -3.84 -3.06 2.13
N TYR A 47 -2.91 -2.70 1.23
CA TYR A 47 -1.82 -1.78 1.56
C TYR A 47 -2.24 -0.30 1.66
N ARG A 48 -3.46 0.07 1.22
CA ARG A 48 -4.00 1.44 1.26
C ARG A 48 -3.94 2.09 2.64
N PHE A 49 -3.97 1.27 3.70
CA PHE A 49 -4.01 1.71 5.09
C PHE A 49 -2.80 1.24 5.92
N PHE A 50 -1.76 0.68 5.29
CA PHE A 50 -0.65 0.05 6.02
C PHE A 50 0.39 1.06 6.52
N VAL A 51 -0.07 2.02 7.36
CA VAL A 51 0.75 3.01 8.07
C VAL A 51 0.36 3.02 9.56
N PRO A 52 0.49 1.91 10.28
CA PRO A 52 -0.04 1.77 11.63
C PRO A 52 0.62 2.71 12.65
N HIS A 53 1.84 3.16 12.40
CA HIS A 53 2.60 4.07 13.27
C HIS A 53 2.20 5.54 13.11
N ASP A 54 1.54 5.90 11.99
CA ASP A 54 1.21 7.30 11.67
C ASP A 54 -0.16 7.46 11.00
N VAL A 55 -1.20 7.00 11.68
CA VAL A 55 -2.57 7.05 11.18
C VAL A 55 -3.05 8.49 10.94
N ASN A 56 -2.68 9.44 11.83
CA ASN A 56 -3.07 10.84 11.64
C ASN A 56 -2.39 11.47 10.41
N GLY A 57 -1.10 11.15 10.17
CA GLY A 57 -0.42 11.55 8.95
C GLY A 57 -1.13 11.00 7.70
N MET A 58 -1.53 9.73 7.74
CA MET A 58 -2.32 9.12 6.67
C MET A 58 -3.69 9.79 6.48
N ILE A 59 -4.43 10.09 7.57
CA ILE A 59 -5.70 10.84 7.50
C ILE A 59 -5.52 12.17 6.77
N GLN A 60 -4.43 12.88 7.03
CA GLN A 60 -4.13 14.15 6.35
C GLN A 60 -3.84 13.95 4.86
N LEU A 61 -3.14 12.87 4.48
CA LEU A 61 -2.90 12.54 3.07
C LEU A 61 -4.20 12.27 2.31
N PHE A 62 -5.19 11.66 2.94
CA PHE A 62 -6.51 11.43 2.34
C PHE A 62 -7.33 12.72 2.17
N GLY A 63 -6.96 13.81 2.83
CA GLY A 63 -7.65 15.10 2.78
C GLY A 63 -8.47 15.42 4.01
N GLY A 64 -8.47 14.55 5.03
CA GLY A 64 -9.16 14.74 6.29
C GLY A 64 -9.94 13.51 6.77
N LYS A 65 -10.64 13.68 7.92
CA LYS A 65 -11.35 12.57 8.57
C LYS A 65 -12.49 12.02 7.73
N GLU A 66 -13.28 12.88 7.11
CA GLU A 66 -14.43 12.51 6.29
C GLU A 66 -14.01 11.67 5.09
N GLU A 67 -12.96 12.09 4.38
CA GLU A 67 -12.43 11.39 3.22
C GLU A 67 -11.77 10.06 3.62
N PHE A 68 -11.15 10.02 4.78
CA PHE A 68 -10.55 8.80 5.32
C PHE A 68 -11.61 7.78 5.75
N VAL A 69 -12.70 8.24 6.39
CA VAL A 69 -13.85 7.39 6.73
C VAL A 69 -14.50 6.81 5.48
N ALA A 70 -14.70 7.64 4.44
CA ALA A 70 -15.23 7.17 3.17
C ALA A 70 -14.34 6.07 2.56
N ALA A 71 -13.01 6.26 2.58
CA ALA A 71 -12.07 5.27 2.09
C ALA A 71 -12.04 3.96 2.92
N LEU A 72 -12.25 4.07 4.24
CA LEU A 72 -12.42 2.89 5.11
C LEU A 72 -13.74 2.16 4.86
N ASP A 73 -14.81 2.89 4.60
CA ASP A 73 -16.08 2.28 4.24
C ASP A 73 -15.99 1.60 2.86
N ASP A 74 -15.25 2.18 1.91
CA ASP A 74 -15.04 1.63 0.57
C ASP A 74 -14.40 0.24 0.58
N ILE A 75 -13.35 0.02 1.40
CA ILE A 75 -12.66 -1.29 1.39
C ILE A 75 -13.58 -2.44 1.81
N PHE A 76 -14.55 -2.18 2.70
CA PHE A 76 -15.50 -3.19 3.15
C PHE A 76 -16.73 -3.36 2.24
N ASN A 77 -16.97 -2.40 1.33
CA ASN A 77 -18.17 -2.37 0.49
C ASN A 77 -17.89 -2.54 -1.01
N THR A 78 -16.63 -2.45 -1.45
CA THR A 78 -16.29 -2.60 -2.86
C THR A 78 -16.27 -4.06 -3.25
N ASP A 79 -17.25 -4.47 -4.05
CA ASP A 79 -17.35 -5.80 -4.66
C ASP A 79 -16.75 -5.77 -6.06
N ALA A 80 -15.49 -6.13 -6.19
CA ALA A 80 -14.75 -6.18 -7.44
C ALA A 80 -13.82 -7.40 -7.46
N GLU A 81 -13.68 -8.03 -8.63
CA GLU A 81 -12.86 -9.22 -8.80
C GLU A 81 -11.36 -8.89 -8.66
N ILE A 82 -10.67 -9.64 -7.82
CA ILE A 82 -9.22 -9.54 -7.62
C ILE A 82 -8.51 -10.41 -8.66
N HIS A 83 -7.41 -9.90 -9.23
CA HIS A 83 -6.68 -10.56 -10.31
C HIS A 83 -5.26 -10.95 -9.89
N GLY A 84 -4.84 -12.18 -10.22
CA GLY A 84 -3.48 -12.67 -10.01
C GLY A 84 -3.42 -13.95 -9.17
N ASN A 85 -2.34 -14.15 -8.42
CA ASN A 85 -2.22 -15.26 -7.50
C ASN A 85 -3.02 -14.99 -6.23
N LEU A 86 -4.05 -15.79 -5.97
CA LEU A 86 -5.02 -15.60 -4.89
C LEU A 86 -4.77 -16.49 -3.67
N VAL A 87 -3.61 -17.12 -3.55
CA VAL A 87 -3.33 -18.09 -2.47
C VAL A 87 -3.55 -17.51 -1.08
N ASP A 88 -3.11 -16.25 -0.87
CA ASP A 88 -3.21 -15.56 0.41
C ASP A 88 -4.44 -14.63 0.51
N ILE A 89 -5.28 -14.61 -0.53
CA ILE A 89 -6.48 -13.77 -0.59
C ILE A 89 -7.68 -14.56 -0.09
N THR A 90 -7.86 -14.63 1.23
CA THR A 90 -8.93 -15.38 1.89
C THR A 90 -9.66 -14.53 2.92
N GLY A 91 -10.90 -14.91 3.28
CA GLY A 91 -11.71 -14.17 4.25
C GLY A 91 -12.10 -12.77 3.78
N LEU A 92 -12.63 -12.67 2.58
CA LEU A 92 -13.00 -11.41 1.94
C LEU A 92 -14.26 -10.79 2.54
N ILE A 93 -14.19 -9.49 2.83
CA ILE A 93 -15.33 -8.61 3.04
C ILE A 93 -15.09 -7.37 2.15
N GLY A 94 -15.74 -7.29 1.02
CA GLY A 94 -15.35 -6.34 -0.03
C GLY A 94 -13.90 -6.60 -0.48
N GLN A 95 -13.05 -5.60 -0.36
CA GLN A 95 -11.61 -5.70 -0.63
C GLN A 95 -10.75 -5.91 0.63
N TYR A 96 -11.37 -6.00 1.80
CA TYR A 96 -10.71 -6.39 3.04
C TYR A 96 -10.43 -7.90 3.02
N VAL A 97 -9.20 -8.29 3.36
CA VAL A 97 -8.73 -9.69 3.34
C VAL A 97 -8.31 -10.09 4.75
N HIS A 98 -9.16 -10.85 5.46
CA HIS A 98 -8.86 -11.20 6.85
C HIS A 98 -7.72 -12.22 6.98
N GLY A 99 -7.58 -13.08 6.01
CA GLY A 99 -6.56 -14.16 6.01
C GLY A 99 -5.12 -13.66 5.75
N ASN A 100 -4.89 -12.34 5.65
CA ASN A 100 -3.54 -11.80 5.47
C ASN A 100 -3.32 -10.52 6.30
N GLU A 101 -2.14 -10.38 6.92
CA GLU A 101 -1.79 -9.38 7.93
C GLU A 101 -1.92 -7.92 7.50
N PRO A 102 -1.69 -7.52 6.24
CA PRO A 102 -1.87 -6.12 5.85
C PRO A 102 -3.25 -5.55 6.17
N SER A 103 -4.27 -6.41 6.34
CA SER A 103 -5.64 -6.01 6.67
C SER A 103 -5.95 -5.93 8.17
N HIS A 104 -5.21 -6.62 9.04
CA HIS A 104 -5.62 -6.93 10.42
C HIS A 104 -5.92 -5.70 11.28
N HIS A 105 -5.28 -4.56 11.05
CA HIS A 105 -5.47 -3.34 11.80
C HIS A 105 -6.59 -2.44 11.24
N ILE A 106 -7.05 -2.66 10.00
CA ILE A 106 -7.92 -1.73 9.25
C ILE A 106 -9.25 -1.49 9.99
N ALA A 107 -9.89 -2.54 10.51
CA ALA A 107 -11.16 -2.41 11.24
C ALA A 107 -11.07 -1.52 12.48
N TYR A 108 -9.87 -1.29 13.01
CA TYR A 108 -9.63 -0.48 14.21
C TYR A 108 -9.34 0.98 13.91
N LEU A 109 -9.11 1.35 12.65
CA LEU A 109 -8.74 2.71 12.26
C LEU A 109 -9.86 3.73 12.47
N TYR A 110 -11.11 3.32 12.57
CA TYR A 110 -12.22 4.21 12.93
C TYR A 110 -12.09 4.83 14.34
N ASN A 111 -11.30 4.21 15.23
CA ASN A 111 -10.98 4.79 16.54
C ASN A 111 -10.18 6.10 16.44
N TYR A 112 -9.44 6.31 15.36
CA TYR A 112 -8.60 7.51 15.13
C TYR A 112 -9.39 8.68 14.53
N VAL A 113 -10.55 8.41 13.95
CA VAL A 113 -11.38 9.42 13.28
C VAL A 113 -12.65 9.80 14.07
N GLY A 114 -12.80 9.29 15.30
CA GLY A 114 -13.93 9.60 16.15
C GLY A 114 -15.20 8.80 15.82
N GLU A 115 -15.08 7.68 15.12
CA GLU A 115 -16.19 6.76 14.83
C GLU A 115 -15.97 5.34 15.42
N PRO A 116 -15.62 5.21 16.74
CA PRO A 116 -15.30 3.92 17.34
C PRO A 116 -16.43 2.90 17.27
N TRP A 117 -17.67 3.33 17.12
CA TRP A 117 -18.81 2.46 16.92
C TRP A 117 -18.73 1.64 15.62
N LYS A 118 -18.05 2.15 14.57
CA LYS A 118 -17.77 1.39 13.34
C LYS A 118 -16.73 0.30 13.57
N THR A 119 -15.67 0.60 14.33
CA THR A 119 -14.72 -0.43 14.82
C THR A 119 -15.46 -1.56 15.53
N GLN A 120 -16.36 -1.23 16.48
CA GLN A 120 -17.11 -2.22 17.26
C GLN A 120 -17.99 -3.10 16.37
N LYS A 121 -18.68 -2.50 15.41
CA LYS A 121 -19.49 -3.21 14.43
C LYS A 121 -18.65 -4.15 13.54
N MET A 122 -17.51 -3.65 13.03
CA MET A 122 -16.70 -4.39 12.07
C MET A 122 -15.90 -5.50 12.76
N SER A 123 -15.26 -5.24 13.89
CA SER A 123 -14.54 -6.26 14.65
C SER A 123 -15.47 -7.41 15.10
N ARG A 124 -16.72 -7.09 15.51
CA ARG A 124 -17.72 -8.11 15.83
C ARG A 124 -18.10 -8.95 14.62
N ARG A 125 -18.25 -8.30 13.46
CA ARG A 125 -18.52 -9.00 12.19
C ARG A 125 -17.40 -9.99 11.87
N LEU A 126 -16.14 -9.54 11.93
CA LEU A 126 -14.97 -10.37 11.68
C LEU A 126 -14.86 -11.54 12.65
N LEU A 127 -15.07 -11.31 13.96
CA LEU A 127 -15.08 -12.39 14.97
C LEU A 127 -16.12 -13.47 14.69
N ASN A 128 -17.29 -13.09 14.17
CA ASN A 128 -18.38 -14.01 13.93
C ASN A 128 -18.29 -14.72 12.57
N GLU A 129 -17.75 -14.06 11.53
CA GLU A 129 -17.74 -14.58 10.16
C GLU A 129 -16.43 -15.28 9.79
N MET A 130 -15.31 -14.97 10.48
CA MET A 130 -13.97 -15.45 10.09
C MET A 130 -13.41 -16.51 11.03
N TYR A 131 -14.08 -16.79 12.16
CA TYR A 131 -13.64 -17.77 13.15
C TYR A 131 -14.79 -18.70 13.54
N HIS A 132 -14.52 -20.01 13.48
CA HIS A 132 -15.53 -21.06 13.76
C HIS A 132 -14.96 -22.13 14.69
N PRO A 133 -15.79 -22.81 15.52
CA PRO A 133 -15.35 -23.86 16.42
C PRO A 133 -15.19 -25.21 15.69
N THR A 134 -14.42 -25.24 14.61
CA THR A 134 -14.12 -26.42 13.78
C THR A 134 -12.61 -26.53 13.55
N PRO A 135 -12.07 -27.68 13.14
CA PRO A 135 -10.65 -27.81 12.81
C PRO A 135 -10.15 -26.80 11.75
N GLU A 136 -10.98 -26.45 10.77
CA GLU A 136 -10.72 -25.46 9.74
C GLU A 136 -11.31 -24.07 10.12
N GLY A 137 -11.44 -23.78 11.40
CA GLY A 137 -12.16 -22.61 11.88
C GLY A 137 -11.42 -21.28 11.80
N ILE A 138 -10.19 -21.25 11.31
CA ILE A 138 -9.38 -20.05 11.05
C ILE A 138 -9.33 -19.85 9.54
N ILE A 139 -9.66 -18.64 9.09
CA ILE A 139 -9.56 -18.26 7.68
C ILE A 139 -8.09 -18.05 7.29
N GLY A 140 -7.66 -18.67 6.18
CA GLY A 140 -6.29 -18.55 5.66
C GLY A 140 -5.27 -19.35 6.47
N ASN A 141 -4.02 -18.92 6.42
CA ASN A 141 -2.93 -19.49 7.21
C ASN A 141 -2.95 -18.93 8.64
N GLU A 142 -2.48 -19.71 9.59
CA GLU A 142 -2.41 -19.28 10.99
C GLU A 142 -1.28 -18.29 11.27
N ASP A 143 -0.20 -18.40 10.48
CA ASP A 143 0.97 -17.51 10.45
C ASP A 143 1.64 -17.34 11.81
N CYS A 144 2.12 -18.44 12.36
CA CYS A 144 2.90 -18.49 13.60
C CYS A 144 2.22 -17.83 14.81
N GLY A 145 0.90 -17.88 14.87
CA GLY A 145 0.12 -17.35 15.99
C GLY A 145 -0.56 -16.00 15.73
N GLN A 146 -0.36 -15.39 14.56
CA GLN A 146 -0.92 -14.07 14.24
C GLN A 146 -2.46 -14.10 14.23
N MET A 147 -3.07 -15.09 13.58
CA MET A 147 -4.52 -15.20 13.49
C MET A 147 -5.17 -15.51 14.84
N SER A 148 -4.56 -16.41 15.61
CA SER A 148 -5.00 -16.75 16.98
C SER A 148 -4.86 -15.53 17.91
N ALA A 149 -3.75 -14.79 17.82
CA ALA A 149 -3.53 -13.58 18.62
C ALA A 149 -4.55 -12.48 18.28
N TRP A 150 -4.88 -12.30 17.00
CA TRP A 150 -5.91 -11.38 16.57
C TRP A 150 -7.28 -11.73 17.19
N TYR A 151 -7.67 -13.02 17.11
CA TYR A 151 -8.92 -13.50 17.72
C TYR A 151 -8.95 -13.27 19.23
N ILE A 152 -7.88 -13.67 19.93
CA ILE A 152 -7.81 -13.56 21.41
C ILE A 152 -7.90 -12.10 21.84
N LEU A 153 -7.08 -11.22 21.29
CA LEU A 153 -7.08 -9.80 21.63
C LEU A 153 -8.41 -9.15 21.29
N SER A 154 -8.94 -9.37 20.10
CA SER A 154 -10.21 -8.80 19.65
C SER A 154 -11.39 -9.31 20.48
N SER A 155 -11.40 -10.60 20.87
CA SER A 155 -12.43 -11.18 21.73
C SER A 155 -12.40 -10.65 23.16
N MET A 156 -11.24 -10.13 23.61
CA MET A 156 -11.13 -9.40 24.89
C MET A 156 -11.57 -7.92 24.80
N GLY A 157 -11.86 -7.43 23.59
CA GLY A 157 -12.20 -6.03 23.36
C GLY A 157 -11.00 -5.11 23.19
N LEU A 158 -9.85 -5.65 22.81
CA LEU A 158 -8.55 -4.96 22.70
C LEU A 158 -7.87 -5.28 21.35
N TYR A 159 -7.06 -4.37 20.82
CA TYR A 159 -6.15 -4.66 19.73
C TYR A 159 -4.96 -3.70 19.69
N SER A 160 -3.77 -4.20 19.32
CA SER A 160 -2.58 -3.37 19.12
C SER A 160 -2.47 -2.99 17.63
N VAL A 161 -2.88 -1.77 17.26
CA VAL A 161 -2.80 -1.29 15.87
C VAL A 161 -1.37 -1.11 15.42
N CYS A 162 -0.50 -0.62 16.31
CA CYS A 162 0.92 -0.42 16.05
C CYS A 162 1.74 -1.25 17.02
N PRO A 163 2.26 -2.43 16.62
CA PRO A 163 3.17 -3.22 17.44
C PRO A 163 4.37 -2.39 17.90
N GLY A 164 4.70 -2.48 19.19
CA GLY A 164 5.73 -1.64 19.83
C GLY A 164 5.20 -0.31 20.39
N SER A 165 3.95 0.04 20.14
CA SER A 165 3.25 1.11 20.87
C SER A 165 2.82 0.63 22.26
N ASN A 166 2.67 1.56 23.21
CA ASN A 166 2.16 1.29 24.55
C ASN A 166 0.62 1.32 24.61
N GLU A 167 -0.08 1.30 23.47
CA GLU A 167 -1.52 1.48 23.41
C GLU A 167 -2.23 0.29 22.77
N TYR A 168 -3.37 -0.08 23.38
CA TYR A 168 -4.34 -1.00 22.83
C TYR A 168 -5.64 -0.26 22.55
N VAL A 169 -6.11 -0.29 21.33
CA VAL A 169 -7.41 0.31 20.97
C VAL A 169 -8.54 -0.54 21.52
N LEU A 170 -9.65 0.13 21.86
CA LEU A 170 -10.82 -0.53 22.41
C LEU A 170 -11.81 -0.94 21.32
N THR A 171 -12.32 -2.14 21.46
CA THR A 171 -13.48 -2.66 20.73
C THR A 171 -14.41 -3.37 21.72
N THR A 172 -15.37 -4.14 21.24
CA THR A 172 -16.36 -4.79 22.11
C THR A 172 -15.94 -6.22 22.45
N PRO A 173 -15.83 -6.61 23.74
CA PRO A 173 -15.57 -8.00 24.11
C PRO A 173 -16.61 -8.97 23.55
N LEU A 174 -16.19 -10.18 23.24
CA LEU A 174 -17.04 -11.27 22.75
C LEU A 174 -17.68 -12.04 23.89
N PHE A 175 -17.03 -12.07 25.08
CA PHE A 175 -17.42 -12.86 26.24
C PHE A 175 -17.88 -11.96 27.38
N GLU A 176 -18.81 -12.46 28.22
CA GLU A 176 -19.29 -11.74 29.41
C GLU A 176 -18.18 -11.54 30.45
N LYS A 177 -17.26 -12.51 30.52
CA LYS A 177 -16.14 -12.46 31.46
C LYS A 177 -14.90 -13.12 30.85
N VAL A 178 -13.79 -12.40 30.92
CA VAL A 178 -12.44 -12.92 30.59
C VAL A 178 -11.55 -12.68 31.82
N VAL A 179 -10.74 -13.65 32.17
CA VAL A 179 -9.74 -13.55 33.26
C VAL A 179 -8.36 -13.78 32.67
N VAL A 180 -7.50 -12.78 32.79
CA VAL A 180 -6.12 -12.82 32.30
C VAL A 180 -5.19 -12.88 33.51
N HIS A 181 -4.41 -13.96 33.62
CA HIS A 181 -3.34 -14.09 34.61
C HIS A 181 -2.08 -13.46 34.04
N LEU A 182 -1.68 -12.32 34.58
CA LEU A 182 -0.55 -11.52 34.10
C LEU A 182 0.78 -12.09 34.59
N ALA A 183 1.83 -11.93 33.79
CA ALA A 183 3.16 -12.43 34.12
C ALA A 183 3.76 -11.85 35.41
N ASN A 184 3.27 -10.71 35.87
CA ASN A 184 3.67 -10.07 37.14
C ASN A 184 2.88 -10.60 38.36
N GLY A 185 2.11 -11.68 38.19
CA GLY A 185 1.30 -12.32 39.24
C GLY A 185 -0.05 -11.63 39.53
N ARG A 186 -0.36 -10.52 38.87
CA ARG A 186 -1.67 -9.86 38.97
C ARG A 186 -2.69 -10.52 38.06
N THR A 187 -3.95 -10.15 38.26
CA THR A 187 -5.08 -10.63 37.42
C THR A 187 -5.82 -9.44 36.86
N LEU A 188 -6.11 -9.47 35.56
CA LEU A 188 -7.02 -8.55 34.89
C LEU A 188 -8.31 -9.30 34.59
N THR A 189 -9.44 -8.80 35.11
CA THR A 189 -10.78 -9.32 34.80
C THR A 189 -11.49 -8.35 33.87
N ILE A 190 -11.88 -8.82 32.68
CA ILE A 190 -12.67 -8.06 31.72
C ILE A 190 -14.12 -8.50 31.83
N LEU A 191 -15.03 -7.56 31.99
CA LEU A 191 -16.47 -7.83 32.15
C LEU A 191 -17.27 -7.04 31.09
N ALA A 192 -18.27 -7.73 30.50
CA ALA A 192 -19.20 -7.10 29.54
C ALA A 192 -20.62 -7.63 29.77
N ASN A 193 -21.63 -6.78 29.70
CA ASN A 193 -23.03 -7.17 29.87
C ASN A 193 -23.62 -7.65 28.53
N ASP A 194 -24.04 -8.90 28.48
CA ASP A 194 -24.74 -9.53 27.36
C ASP A 194 -24.10 -9.18 25.98
N PRO A 195 -22.81 -9.49 25.75
CA PRO A 195 -22.07 -9.09 24.55
C PRO A 195 -22.56 -9.78 23.27
N GLN A 196 -23.35 -10.84 23.39
CA GLN A 196 -23.96 -11.48 22.22
C GLN A 196 -25.06 -10.62 21.59
N LYS A 197 -25.73 -9.80 22.40
CA LYS A 197 -26.82 -8.91 22.00
C LYS A 197 -26.35 -7.47 21.81
N ASN A 198 -25.48 -7.04 22.72
CA ASN A 198 -24.99 -5.67 22.82
C ASN A 198 -23.59 -5.57 22.20
N ILE A 199 -23.49 -4.98 21.03
CA ILE A 199 -22.23 -4.90 20.29
C ILE A 199 -21.60 -3.50 20.30
N TYR A 200 -22.18 -2.54 21.03
CA TYR A 200 -21.68 -1.16 21.07
C TYR A 200 -21.34 -0.72 22.49
N ILE A 201 -20.22 -0.03 22.66
CA ILE A 201 -19.75 0.50 23.93
C ILE A 201 -20.56 1.72 24.33
N LYS A 202 -21.23 1.64 25.47
CA LYS A 202 -21.85 2.78 26.13
C LYS A 202 -20.88 3.45 27.11
N LYS A 203 -20.13 2.67 27.89
CA LYS A 203 -19.17 3.11 28.89
C LYS A 203 -18.07 2.09 29.09
N VAL A 204 -16.88 2.57 29.43
CA VAL A 204 -15.73 1.71 29.83
C VAL A 204 -15.20 2.23 31.16
N GLU A 205 -14.88 1.34 32.10
CA GLU A 205 -14.30 1.65 33.39
C GLU A 205 -13.15 0.72 33.72
N LEU A 206 -12.05 1.26 34.23
CA LEU A 206 -10.96 0.50 34.82
C LEU A 206 -10.94 0.76 36.32
N ASN A 207 -11.12 -0.29 37.11
CA ASN A 207 -11.17 -0.21 38.60
C ASN A 207 -12.13 0.89 39.09
N GLY A 208 -13.32 0.99 38.45
CA GLY A 208 -14.37 1.97 38.78
C GLY A 208 -14.11 3.37 38.21
N LYS A 209 -12.96 3.64 37.60
CA LYS A 209 -12.70 4.94 36.97
C LYS A 209 -13.06 4.88 35.48
N GLN A 210 -13.86 5.84 35.02
CA GLN A 210 -14.30 5.93 33.63
C GLN A 210 -13.10 6.21 32.67
N ILE A 211 -13.11 5.54 31.52
CA ILE A 211 -12.19 5.72 30.39
C ILE A 211 -12.99 6.29 29.23
N ASP A 212 -12.67 7.52 28.81
CA ASP A 212 -13.31 8.19 27.67
C ASP A 212 -12.51 8.03 26.37
N THR A 213 -11.24 7.64 26.46
CA THR A 213 -10.38 7.38 25.30
C THR A 213 -10.82 6.14 24.51
N ASN A 214 -10.42 6.08 23.24
CA ASN A 214 -10.62 4.91 22.38
C ASN A 214 -9.48 3.88 22.52
N PHE A 215 -8.64 4.04 23.54
CA PHE A 215 -7.51 3.18 23.83
C PHE A 215 -7.27 3.08 25.35
N ILE A 216 -6.48 2.09 25.72
CA ILE A 216 -5.92 1.87 27.06
C ILE A 216 -4.44 1.54 26.92
N THR A 217 -3.61 1.97 27.87
CA THR A 217 -2.17 1.69 27.82
C THR A 217 -1.84 0.30 28.38
N TYR A 218 -0.73 -0.28 27.88
CA TYR A 218 -0.16 -1.52 28.40
C TYR A 218 0.05 -1.47 29.92
N ASP A 219 0.58 -0.36 30.44
CA ASP A 219 0.82 -0.20 31.87
C ASP A 219 -0.47 -0.27 32.68
N CYS A 220 -1.56 0.30 32.18
CA CYS A 220 -2.88 0.19 32.79
C CYS A 220 -3.37 -1.25 32.84
N LEU A 221 -3.20 -2.00 31.74
CA LEU A 221 -3.57 -3.42 31.66
C LEU A 221 -2.73 -4.27 32.61
N MET A 222 -1.41 -4.05 32.66
CA MET A 222 -0.48 -4.75 33.54
C MET A 222 -0.66 -4.36 35.02
N GLY A 223 -1.36 -3.28 35.30
CA GLY A 223 -1.82 -2.94 36.63
C GLY A 223 -2.80 -3.95 37.20
N GLY A 224 -3.49 -4.68 36.35
CA GLY A 224 -4.54 -5.65 36.74
C GLY A 224 -5.81 -4.95 37.26
N GLY A 225 -6.67 -5.76 37.85
CA GLY A 225 -7.96 -5.31 38.39
C GLY A 225 -9.13 -5.62 37.46
N GLU A 226 -10.10 -4.73 37.40
CA GLU A 226 -11.34 -4.93 36.65
C GLU A 226 -11.48 -3.91 35.50
N LEU A 227 -11.55 -4.38 34.25
CA LEU A 227 -11.94 -3.60 33.09
C LEU A 227 -13.39 -3.94 32.72
N ARG A 228 -14.29 -2.99 32.93
CA ARG A 228 -15.73 -3.19 32.72
C ARG A 228 -16.23 -2.42 31.51
N PHE A 229 -16.89 -3.15 30.62
CA PHE A 229 -17.59 -2.61 29.45
C PHE A 229 -19.10 -2.63 29.75
N THR A 230 -19.75 -1.47 29.76
CA THR A 230 -21.20 -1.37 29.66
C THR A 230 -21.58 -1.24 28.21
N LEU A 231 -22.27 -2.23 27.67
CA LEU A 231 -22.61 -2.35 26.26
C LEU A 231 -24.10 -2.01 26.00
N SER A 232 -24.41 -1.75 24.73
CA SER A 232 -25.73 -1.43 24.19
C SER A 232 -25.94 -2.10 22.84
N ASP A 233 -27.20 -2.33 22.47
CA ASP A 233 -27.62 -2.78 21.13
C ASP A 233 -27.61 -1.65 20.09
N LYS A 234 -27.48 -0.38 20.53
CA LYS A 234 -27.46 0.81 19.66
C LYS A 234 -26.09 1.49 19.67
N PRO A 235 -25.61 1.96 18.49
CA PRO A 235 -24.33 2.64 18.39
C PRO A 235 -24.31 3.95 19.20
N ASN A 236 -23.27 4.13 20.01
CA ASN A 236 -23.02 5.40 20.70
C ASN A 236 -22.10 6.28 19.83
N LYS A 237 -22.72 7.20 19.10
CA LYS A 237 -22.03 8.11 18.17
C LYS A 237 -21.45 9.36 18.85
N SER A 238 -21.57 9.49 20.17
CA SER A 238 -21.01 10.62 20.94
C SER A 238 -19.77 10.25 21.74
N ARG A 239 -19.53 8.96 22.03
CA ARG A 239 -18.36 8.50 22.76
C ARG A 239 -17.13 8.44 21.85
N GLY A 240 -15.99 8.96 22.35
CA GLY A 240 -14.70 8.82 21.65
C GLY A 240 -14.58 9.63 20.37
N THR A 241 -15.35 10.73 20.26
CA THR A 241 -15.37 11.60 19.07
C THR A 241 -14.38 12.75 19.16
N ALA A 242 -13.99 13.14 20.38
CA ALA A 242 -13.06 14.23 20.59
C ALA A 242 -11.62 13.84 20.20
N GLU A 243 -10.84 14.78 19.69
CA GLU A 243 -9.49 14.54 19.17
C GLU A 243 -8.55 13.90 20.21
N GLN A 244 -8.62 14.34 21.47
CA GLN A 244 -7.84 13.81 22.59
C GLN A 244 -8.22 12.36 22.98
N THR A 245 -9.32 11.83 22.46
CA THR A 245 -9.73 10.45 22.72
C THR A 245 -9.16 9.46 21.71
N ALA A 246 -8.59 9.96 20.61
CA ALA A 246 -7.97 9.14 19.59
C ALA A 246 -6.65 8.51 20.09
N PRO A 247 -6.28 7.31 19.61
CA PRO A 247 -5.00 6.70 19.91
C PRO A 247 -3.82 7.53 19.36
N TYR A 248 -2.61 7.21 19.85
CA TYR A 248 -1.38 7.86 19.43
C TYR A 248 -1.13 7.70 17.91
N SER A 249 -0.61 8.77 17.33
CA SER A 249 -0.05 8.78 15.97
C SER A 249 1.23 9.62 15.98
N TYR A 250 2.18 9.26 15.13
CA TYR A 250 3.47 9.96 15.02
C TYR A 250 3.28 11.43 14.65
N THR A 251 2.50 11.72 13.62
CA THR A 251 2.17 13.09 13.20
C THR A 251 1.08 13.67 14.10
N ARG A 252 1.39 14.75 14.82
CA ARG A 252 0.44 15.46 15.70
C ARG A 252 0.02 16.81 15.14
N ASP A 253 0.90 17.45 14.37
CA ASP A 253 0.70 18.77 13.79
C ASP A 253 -0.08 18.68 12.47
N LYS A 254 -0.69 19.79 12.09
CA LYS A 254 -1.31 19.93 10.78
C LYS A 254 -0.22 20.15 9.73
N VAL A 255 -0.15 19.27 8.75
CA VAL A 255 0.82 19.32 7.65
C VAL A 255 0.05 19.34 6.32
N VAL A 256 0.45 20.18 5.38
CA VAL A 256 -0.12 20.16 4.04
C VAL A 256 0.28 18.86 3.34
N SER A 257 -0.68 18.19 2.70
CA SER A 257 -0.40 16.98 1.91
C SER A 257 0.51 17.29 0.73
N ILE A 258 1.39 16.35 0.41
CA ILE A 258 2.29 16.50 -0.75
C ILE A 258 1.45 16.76 -2.01
N PRO A 259 1.84 17.74 -2.86
CA PRO A 259 1.20 17.90 -4.16
C PRO A 259 1.36 16.65 -5.03
N TYR A 260 0.45 16.47 -5.96
CA TYR A 260 0.52 15.42 -6.96
C TYR A 260 0.17 15.97 -8.34
N VAL A 261 0.54 15.23 -9.38
CA VAL A 261 0.08 15.50 -10.75
C VAL A 261 -1.18 14.67 -11.01
N ASP A 262 -2.19 15.29 -11.60
CA ASP A 262 -3.47 14.63 -11.89
C ASP A 262 -3.33 13.52 -12.95
N LYS A 263 -2.39 13.73 -13.89
CA LYS A 263 -2.02 12.76 -14.92
C LYS A 263 -0.52 12.50 -14.90
N ASP A 264 -0.14 11.24 -15.03
CA ASP A 264 1.26 10.86 -15.09
C ASP A 264 2.01 11.64 -16.18
N LEU A 265 3.11 12.31 -15.80
CA LEU A 265 3.99 13.02 -16.73
C LEU A 265 4.99 12.05 -17.38
N ASN A 266 4.48 10.96 -17.93
CA ASN A 266 5.30 9.97 -18.61
C ASN A 266 6.02 10.58 -19.81
N LEU A 267 6.87 9.78 -20.46
CA LEU A 267 7.54 10.14 -21.69
C LEU A 267 6.55 10.73 -22.71
N PHE A 268 6.79 11.97 -23.18
CA PHE A 268 5.85 12.69 -24.04
C PHE A 268 6.50 13.14 -25.36
N GLN A 269 5.68 13.31 -26.38
CA GLN A 269 6.03 13.93 -27.65
C GLN A 269 5.40 15.32 -27.76
N GLY A 270 6.05 16.25 -28.47
CA GLY A 270 5.53 17.60 -28.64
C GLY A 270 5.49 18.38 -27.32
N SER A 271 4.35 18.39 -26.66
CA SER A 271 4.15 19.05 -25.36
C SER A 271 3.30 18.19 -24.42
N VAL A 272 3.48 18.39 -23.12
CA VAL A 272 2.67 17.77 -22.06
C VAL A 272 2.11 18.86 -21.14
N VAL A 273 0.87 18.66 -20.69
CA VAL A 273 0.21 19.58 -19.74
C VAL A 273 0.47 19.06 -18.33
N VAL A 274 0.94 19.96 -17.46
CA VAL A 274 1.12 19.70 -16.02
C VAL A 274 -0.08 20.27 -15.28
N GLU A 275 -0.79 19.42 -14.59
CA GLU A 275 -1.90 19.76 -13.70
C GLU A 275 -1.54 19.31 -12.27
N LEU A 276 -1.40 20.29 -11.36
CA LEU A 276 -1.01 20.06 -9.97
C LEU A 276 -2.21 20.17 -9.06
N ALA A 277 -2.32 19.24 -8.11
CA ALA A 277 -3.34 19.27 -7.08
C ALA A 277 -2.76 18.86 -5.72
N THR A 278 -3.53 19.04 -4.64
CA THR A 278 -3.24 18.51 -3.30
C THR A 278 -4.57 18.17 -2.61
N THR A 279 -4.55 17.14 -1.77
CA THR A 279 -5.73 16.73 -0.99
C THR A 279 -6.05 17.72 0.14
N THR A 280 -5.10 18.56 0.57
CA THR A 280 -5.35 19.58 1.60
C THR A 280 -6.15 20.74 1.02
N GLN A 281 -7.43 20.78 1.36
CA GLN A 281 -8.34 21.81 0.88
C GLN A 281 -7.86 23.24 1.25
N GLY A 282 -7.87 24.16 0.27
CA GLY A 282 -7.46 25.55 0.45
C GLY A 282 -5.95 25.78 0.57
N ALA A 283 -5.12 24.77 0.35
CA ALA A 283 -3.67 24.96 0.28
C ALA A 283 -3.27 25.60 -1.05
N LYS A 284 -2.22 26.44 -1.01
CA LYS A 284 -1.57 27.05 -2.18
C LYS A 284 -0.41 26.17 -2.62
N ILE A 285 -0.34 25.83 -3.89
CA ILE A 285 0.78 25.07 -4.45
C ILE A 285 1.77 26.07 -5.08
N ARG A 286 3.04 25.96 -4.69
CA ARG A 286 4.17 26.66 -5.31
C ARG A 286 5.04 25.68 -6.07
N TYR A 287 5.61 26.08 -7.20
CA TYR A 287 6.41 25.19 -8.03
C TYR A 287 7.62 25.88 -8.66
N THR A 288 8.59 25.05 -9.08
CA THR A 288 9.79 25.46 -9.83
C THR A 288 9.99 24.50 -11.01
N LEU A 289 10.70 24.96 -12.04
CA LEU A 289 10.99 24.22 -13.27
C LEU A 289 12.50 24.12 -13.56
N ASP A 290 13.32 24.58 -12.63
CA ASP A 290 14.79 24.64 -12.70
C ASP A 290 15.48 23.68 -11.72
N GLY A 291 14.67 22.86 -11.00
CA GLY A 291 15.15 21.91 -10.01
C GLY A 291 15.40 22.51 -8.61
N SER A 292 15.22 23.82 -8.43
CA SER A 292 15.30 24.46 -7.11
C SER A 292 14.14 24.01 -6.19
N GLU A 293 14.34 24.10 -4.86
CA GLU A 293 13.29 23.77 -3.89
C GLU A 293 12.23 24.87 -3.85
N PRO A 294 10.91 24.53 -3.98
CA PRO A 294 9.84 25.53 -3.94
C PRO A 294 9.72 26.19 -2.55
N THR A 295 9.68 27.52 -2.55
CA THR A 295 9.43 28.39 -1.39
C THR A 295 8.11 29.14 -1.54
N GLU A 296 7.70 29.91 -0.54
CA GLU A 296 6.51 30.76 -0.62
C GLU A 296 6.60 31.86 -1.69
N GLU A 297 7.80 32.16 -2.17
CA GLU A 297 8.08 33.14 -3.23
C GLU A 297 8.14 32.55 -4.64
N SER A 298 8.20 31.19 -4.74
CA SER A 298 8.19 30.47 -6.02
C SER A 298 6.88 30.68 -6.79
N PHE A 299 6.83 30.28 -8.06
CA PHE A 299 5.63 30.44 -8.89
C PHE A 299 4.39 29.84 -8.20
N LEU A 300 3.34 30.65 -8.10
CA LEU A 300 2.05 30.18 -7.60
C LEU A 300 1.31 29.44 -8.71
N TYR A 301 0.97 28.17 -8.45
CA TYR A 301 0.13 27.41 -9.36
C TYR A 301 -1.32 27.94 -9.31
N LYS A 302 -1.83 28.37 -10.47
CA LYS A 302 -3.21 28.86 -10.63
C LYS A 302 -3.98 28.10 -11.70
N HIS A 303 -3.28 27.65 -12.74
CA HIS A 303 -3.85 26.97 -13.90
C HIS A 303 -2.84 25.95 -14.44
N PRO A 304 -3.31 24.89 -15.14
CA PRO A 304 -2.43 23.98 -15.85
C PRO A 304 -1.47 24.74 -16.80
N PHE A 305 -0.25 24.23 -16.94
CA PHE A 305 0.77 24.79 -17.83
C PHE A 305 1.41 23.70 -18.69
N SER A 306 1.98 24.09 -19.83
CA SER A 306 2.57 23.16 -20.79
C SER A 306 4.09 23.17 -20.72
N LEU A 307 4.67 21.96 -20.86
CA LEU A 307 6.10 21.75 -21.05
C LEU A 307 6.35 21.21 -22.46
N ASN A 308 7.39 21.71 -23.12
CA ASN A 308 7.81 21.30 -24.47
C ASN A 308 9.23 20.77 -24.55
N LYS A 309 9.89 20.62 -23.40
CA LYS A 309 11.23 20.04 -23.23
C LYS A 309 11.28 19.22 -21.95
N THR A 310 12.24 18.32 -21.83
CA THR A 310 12.54 17.63 -20.59
C THR A 310 12.73 18.61 -19.45
N THR A 311 11.92 18.47 -18.39
CA THR A 311 11.85 19.42 -17.28
C THR A 311 11.67 18.72 -15.97
N GLN A 312 12.46 19.08 -14.95
CA GLN A 312 12.20 18.68 -13.58
C GLN A 312 11.18 19.65 -12.97
N VAL A 313 10.02 19.11 -12.61
CA VAL A 313 8.98 19.86 -11.91
C VAL A 313 9.11 19.56 -10.42
N LYS A 314 9.28 20.58 -9.60
CA LYS A 314 9.16 20.46 -8.14
C LYS A 314 7.98 21.30 -7.68
N ALA A 315 7.20 20.76 -6.72
CA ALA A 315 6.04 21.45 -6.18
C ALA A 315 5.91 21.23 -4.67
N ARG A 316 5.44 22.24 -3.97
CA ARG A 316 5.24 22.23 -2.52
C ARG A 316 3.96 22.97 -2.15
N GLY A 317 3.21 22.40 -1.19
CA GLY A 317 1.97 22.98 -0.68
C GLY A 317 2.20 23.82 0.56
N PHE A 318 1.47 24.97 0.65
CA PHE A 318 1.51 25.91 1.77
C PHE A 318 0.10 26.28 2.19
N LYS A 319 -0.14 26.36 3.50
CA LYS A 319 -1.41 26.82 4.08
C LYS A 319 -1.16 27.41 5.46
N GLU A 320 -1.81 28.54 5.75
CA GLU A 320 -1.74 29.19 7.07
C GLU A 320 -2.19 28.22 8.19
N GLY A 321 -1.44 28.18 9.27
CA GLY A 321 -1.69 27.27 10.39
C GLY A 321 -1.31 25.81 10.15
N TYR A 322 -0.62 25.51 9.05
CA TYR A 322 -0.10 24.18 8.68
C TYR A 322 1.41 24.25 8.44
N HIS A 323 2.10 23.18 8.75
CA HIS A 323 3.46 22.98 8.24
C HIS A 323 3.41 22.78 6.72
N PRO A 324 4.39 23.33 5.96
CA PRO A 324 4.48 23.07 4.53
C PRO A 324 4.59 21.59 4.21
N SER A 325 4.09 21.19 3.04
CA SER A 325 4.21 19.81 2.59
C SER A 325 5.65 19.39 2.34
N ARG A 326 5.88 18.08 2.15
CA ARG A 326 7.06 17.61 1.43
C ARG A 326 7.02 18.08 -0.01
N VAL A 327 8.17 18.04 -0.68
CA VAL A 327 8.31 18.46 -2.08
C VAL A 327 8.01 17.29 -2.99
N LEU A 328 7.04 17.46 -3.89
CA LEU A 328 6.91 16.61 -5.06
C LEU A 328 8.11 16.90 -5.99
N SER A 329 8.77 15.87 -6.47
CA SER A 329 9.81 15.99 -7.50
C SER A 329 9.54 14.96 -8.58
N ILE A 330 9.36 15.41 -9.81
CA ILE A 330 9.02 14.57 -10.96
C ILE A 330 9.73 15.09 -12.22
N ILE A 331 10.19 14.19 -13.07
CA ILE A 331 10.81 14.55 -14.35
C ILE A 331 9.81 14.26 -15.47
N ALA A 332 9.36 15.32 -16.13
CA ALA A 332 8.64 15.23 -17.40
C ALA A 332 9.69 15.03 -18.51
N LEU A 333 9.75 13.83 -19.06
CA LEU A 333 10.78 13.45 -20.03
C LEU A 333 10.21 13.56 -21.46
N LYS A 334 10.79 14.44 -22.28
CA LYS A 334 10.44 14.53 -23.70
C LYS A 334 11.11 13.41 -24.48
N ALA A 335 10.32 12.66 -25.24
CA ALA A 335 10.82 11.59 -26.09
C ALA A 335 11.59 12.19 -27.28
N GLU A 336 12.76 11.66 -27.51
CA GLU A 336 13.49 11.81 -28.78
C GLU A 336 13.23 10.55 -29.59
N LEU A 337 12.53 10.70 -30.73
CA LEU A 337 12.26 9.58 -31.61
C LEU A 337 13.52 9.22 -32.39
N LYS A 338 13.81 7.93 -32.48
CA LYS A 338 14.88 7.39 -33.32
C LYS A 338 14.32 7.03 -34.69
N ASP A 339 15.12 7.27 -35.74
CA ASP A 339 14.77 6.86 -37.08
C ASP A 339 14.74 5.32 -37.17
N ALA A 340 13.80 4.80 -37.95
CA ALA A 340 13.75 3.36 -38.23
C ALA A 340 14.97 2.93 -39.01
N LEU A 341 15.52 1.73 -38.72
CA LEU A 341 16.58 1.13 -39.51
C LEU A 341 16.06 0.82 -40.91
N SER A 342 16.82 1.26 -41.94
CA SER A 342 16.59 0.85 -43.32
C SER A 342 17.16 -0.54 -43.52
N VAL A 343 16.31 -1.55 -43.51
CA VAL A 343 16.69 -2.96 -43.67
C VAL A 343 16.04 -3.56 -44.90
N HIS A 344 16.76 -4.39 -45.61
CA HIS A 344 16.19 -5.19 -46.71
C HIS A 344 15.38 -6.37 -46.13
N PRO A 345 14.51 -6.99 -46.96
CA PRO A 345 13.71 -8.13 -46.52
C PRO A 345 14.54 -9.18 -45.80
N VAL A 346 14.14 -9.51 -44.59
CA VAL A 346 14.79 -10.51 -43.74
C VAL A 346 13.82 -11.64 -43.49
N GLN A 347 14.33 -12.81 -43.14
CA GLN A 347 13.51 -13.94 -42.75
C GLN A 347 12.68 -13.58 -41.51
N ASN A 348 11.40 -13.93 -41.50
CA ASN A 348 10.55 -13.76 -40.32
C ASN A 348 11.04 -14.62 -39.15
N GLY A 349 11.04 -14.04 -37.96
CA GLY A 349 11.39 -14.69 -36.70
C GLY A 349 12.55 -14.02 -35.98
N VAL A 350 13.00 -14.66 -34.93
CA VAL A 350 14.14 -14.22 -34.11
C VAL A 350 15.22 -15.31 -34.13
N THR A 351 16.48 -14.93 -34.28
CA THR A 351 17.59 -15.85 -34.07
C THR A 351 17.75 -16.11 -32.59
N TYR A 352 18.15 -17.31 -32.22
CA TYR A 352 18.50 -17.65 -30.86
C TYR A 352 19.86 -18.30 -30.75
N LYS A 353 20.53 -18.08 -29.64
CA LYS A 353 21.68 -18.83 -29.16
C LYS A 353 21.29 -19.49 -27.84
N TYR A 354 21.62 -20.77 -27.65
CA TYR A 354 21.34 -21.54 -26.44
C TYR A 354 22.63 -21.99 -25.79
N PHE A 355 22.69 -21.80 -24.48
CA PHE A 355 23.84 -22.07 -23.63
C PHE A 355 23.41 -22.86 -22.41
N GLU A 356 24.31 -23.65 -21.83
CA GLU A 356 24.12 -24.31 -20.54
C GLU A 356 25.27 -23.97 -19.60
N GLY A 357 24.92 -23.62 -18.35
CA GLY A 357 25.88 -23.22 -17.35
C GLY A 357 25.19 -22.67 -16.09
N ASN A 358 25.96 -22.52 -15.04
CA ASN A 358 25.49 -21.87 -13.82
C ASN A 358 25.90 -20.39 -13.87
N TYR A 359 24.93 -19.48 -13.92
CA TYR A 359 25.16 -18.06 -14.12
C TYR A 359 24.75 -17.28 -12.86
N GLN A 360 25.54 -16.29 -12.51
CA GLN A 360 25.20 -15.32 -11.45
C GLN A 360 24.59 -14.04 -12.04
N LYS A 361 24.87 -13.77 -13.30
CA LYS A 361 24.34 -12.63 -14.04
C LYS A 361 23.98 -13.07 -15.46
N VAL A 362 22.94 -12.49 -16.03
CA VAL A 362 22.51 -12.72 -17.40
C VAL A 362 23.64 -12.41 -18.41
N THR A 363 24.49 -11.43 -18.12
CA THR A 363 25.66 -11.08 -18.97
C THR A 363 26.75 -12.14 -18.99
N ASP A 364 26.68 -13.15 -18.14
CA ASP A 364 27.70 -14.23 -18.09
C ASP A 364 27.38 -15.39 -19.01
N ILE A 365 26.20 -15.42 -19.63
CA ILE A 365 25.74 -16.49 -20.53
C ILE A 365 26.74 -16.76 -21.66
N GLU A 366 27.27 -15.74 -22.32
CA GLU A 366 28.22 -15.89 -23.41
C GLU A 366 29.64 -16.32 -22.97
N LYS A 367 29.90 -16.43 -21.66
CA LYS A 367 31.17 -17.00 -21.14
C LYS A 367 31.21 -18.52 -21.24
N THR A 368 30.08 -19.17 -21.50
CA THR A 368 29.99 -20.62 -21.72
C THR A 368 29.92 -20.96 -23.21
N PRO A 369 30.27 -22.21 -23.62
CA PRO A 369 30.21 -22.60 -25.00
C PRO A 369 28.79 -22.53 -25.58
N LEU A 370 28.69 -22.01 -26.82
CA LEU A 370 27.45 -22.06 -27.59
C LEU A 370 27.10 -23.50 -27.94
N LEU A 371 25.91 -23.97 -27.55
CA LEU A 371 25.48 -25.35 -27.83
C LEU A 371 24.57 -25.44 -29.04
N ARG A 372 23.67 -24.50 -29.23
CA ARG A 372 22.71 -24.48 -30.35
C ARG A 372 22.41 -23.07 -30.78
N THR A 373 22.10 -22.94 -32.07
CA THR A 373 21.56 -21.72 -32.66
C THR A 373 20.48 -22.07 -33.68
N GLY A 374 19.59 -21.15 -33.96
CA GLY A 374 18.54 -21.33 -34.95
C GLY A 374 17.63 -20.10 -35.04
N VAL A 375 16.48 -20.29 -35.69
CA VAL A 375 15.45 -19.26 -35.85
C VAL A 375 14.14 -19.78 -35.28
N LEU A 376 13.46 -18.96 -34.48
CA LEU A 376 12.12 -19.21 -33.96
C LEU A 376 11.15 -18.13 -34.45
N SER A 377 9.87 -18.45 -34.54
CA SER A 377 8.85 -17.47 -34.96
C SER A 377 8.66 -16.34 -33.92
N LYS A 378 8.97 -16.60 -32.65
CA LYS A 378 8.96 -15.66 -31.53
C LYS A 378 9.94 -16.14 -30.46
N PRO A 379 10.39 -15.26 -29.55
CA PRO A 379 11.17 -15.68 -28.38
C PRO A 379 10.43 -16.77 -27.59
N SER A 380 11.10 -17.89 -27.32
CA SER A 380 10.55 -19.01 -26.55
C SER A 380 11.67 -19.86 -25.97
N ILE A 381 11.53 -20.28 -24.72
CA ILE A 381 12.44 -21.19 -24.03
C ILE A 381 11.96 -22.66 -24.06
N GLN A 382 10.83 -22.97 -24.70
CA GLN A 382 10.23 -24.32 -24.76
C GLN A 382 11.16 -25.38 -25.39
N GLY A 383 12.18 -24.97 -26.11
CA GLY A 383 13.20 -25.88 -26.68
C GLY A 383 14.43 -26.13 -25.80
N ALA A 384 14.42 -25.70 -24.55
CA ALA A 384 15.50 -25.94 -23.60
C ALA A 384 15.68 -27.46 -23.38
N SER A 385 16.93 -27.93 -23.26
CA SER A 385 17.24 -29.33 -22.96
C SER A 385 17.17 -29.63 -21.45
N ARG A 386 17.11 -28.58 -20.66
CA ARG A 386 17.08 -28.62 -19.19
C ARG A 386 15.96 -27.74 -18.65
N THR A 387 15.57 -27.99 -17.41
CA THR A 387 14.66 -27.14 -16.63
C THR A 387 15.40 -26.00 -15.93
N ASP A 388 16.71 -26.19 -15.63
CA ASP A 388 17.55 -25.25 -14.89
C ASP A 388 18.93 -25.13 -15.53
N HIS A 389 19.71 -24.10 -15.14
CA HIS A 389 21.08 -23.88 -15.54
C HIS A 389 21.28 -23.76 -17.05
N PHE A 390 20.44 -22.95 -17.70
CA PHE A 390 20.52 -22.62 -19.11
C PHE A 390 20.29 -21.13 -19.37
N GLY A 391 20.68 -20.68 -20.56
CA GLY A 391 20.43 -19.32 -21.01
C GLY A 391 20.13 -19.24 -22.52
N TYR A 392 19.30 -18.27 -22.88
CA TYR A 392 18.98 -17.92 -24.26
C TYR A 392 19.37 -16.48 -24.55
N ILE A 393 19.92 -16.25 -25.76
CA ILE A 393 20.04 -14.91 -26.34
C ILE A 393 19.19 -14.89 -27.59
N PHE A 394 18.20 -14.01 -27.62
CA PHE A 394 17.36 -13.76 -28.77
C PHE A 394 17.78 -12.48 -29.48
N SER A 395 17.88 -12.49 -30.82
CA SER A 395 18.19 -11.31 -31.60
C SER A 395 17.28 -11.24 -32.84
N GLY A 396 16.81 -10.05 -33.17
CA GLY A 396 15.92 -9.86 -34.31
C GLY A 396 15.57 -8.38 -34.48
N LEU A 397 14.65 -8.13 -35.40
CA LEU A 397 14.11 -6.81 -35.67
C LEU A 397 12.64 -6.73 -35.25
N ILE A 398 12.26 -5.62 -34.69
CA ILE A 398 10.87 -5.33 -34.35
C ILE A 398 10.30 -4.33 -35.34
N LYS A 399 9.22 -4.71 -36.03
CA LYS A 399 8.44 -3.79 -36.84
C LYS A 399 7.40 -3.10 -35.96
N VAL A 400 7.59 -1.82 -35.68
CA VAL A 400 6.60 -1.01 -34.97
C VAL A 400 5.47 -0.62 -35.92
N PRO A 401 4.19 -0.64 -35.48
CA PRO A 401 3.05 -0.35 -36.35
C PRO A 401 2.97 1.14 -36.73
N GLU A 402 3.38 2.04 -35.87
CA GLU A 402 3.34 3.48 -36.07
C GLU A 402 4.47 4.19 -35.32
N ASN A 403 4.72 5.46 -35.64
CA ASN A 403 5.66 6.28 -34.88
C ASN A 403 5.11 6.56 -33.49
N GLY A 404 5.90 6.29 -32.47
CA GLY A 404 5.44 6.48 -31.09
C GLY A 404 6.43 6.05 -30.03
N VAL A 405 5.98 6.13 -28.78
CA VAL A 405 6.71 5.63 -27.63
C VAL A 405 6.19 4.24 -27.30
N TYR A 406 7.08 3.29 -27.14
CA TYR A 406 6.78 1.90 -26.85
C TYR A 406 7.35 1.51 -25.50
N THR A 407 6.54 0.84 -24.68
CA THR A 407 6.99 0.24 -23.42
C THR A 407 7.30 -1.23 -23.63
N PHE A 408 8.49 -1.65 -23.23
CA PHE A 408 8.91 -3.04 -23.27
C PHE A 408 8.95 -3.63 -21.86
N GLN A 409 8.53 -4.87 -21.74
CA GLN A 409 8.55 -5.64 -20.50
C GLN A 409 9.15 -7.02 -20.76
N THR A 410 9.98 -7.50 -19.83
CA THR A 410 10.45 -8.89 -19.78
C THR A 410 9.95 -9.53 -18.49
N SER A 411 9.74 -10.85 -18.53
CA SER A 411 9.45 -11.68 -17.37
C SER A 411 10.34 -12.91 -17.44
N SER A 412 11.00 -13.23 -16.35
CA SER A 412 11.90 -14.38 -16.22
C SER A 412 11.88 -14.87 -14.79
N ASP A 413 12.20 -16.13 -14.59
CA ASP A 413 12.34 -16.74 -13.28
C ASP A 413 13.57 -16.18 -12.55
N ASP A 414 14.74 -16.29 -13.17
CA ASP A 414 16.00 -15.80 -12.61
C ASP A 414 16.31 -14.37 -13.05
N GLY A 415 16.60 -14.17 -14.32
CA GLY A 415 17.01 -12.87 -14.83
C GLY A 415 16.84 -12.68 -16.32
N SER A 416 16.67 -11.42 -16.74
CA SER A 416 16.59 -11.04 -18.15
C SER A 416 17.11 -9.62 -18.39
N VAL A 417 17.62 -9.38 -19.59
CA VAL A 417 17.96 -8.05 -20.07
C VAL A 417 17.39 -7.86 -21.47
N LEU A 418 16.97 -6.65 -21.78
CA LEU A 418 16.52 -6.28 -23.12
C LEU A 418 17.29 -5.06 -23.60
N TYR A 419 17.84 -5.18 -24.79
CA TYR A 419 18.46 -4.08 -25.54
C TYR A 419 17.62 -3.77 -26.77
N ILE A 420 17.40 -2.49 -27.04
CA ILE A 420 16.82 -1.98 -28.30
C ILE A 420 17.86 -1.03 -28.88
N ASP A 421 18.28 -1.26 -30.12
CA ASP A 421 19.35 -0.49 -30.79
C ASP A 421 20.63 -0.35 -29.95
N ASN A 422 21.03 -1.43 -29.28
CA ASN A 422 22.16 -1.51 -28.34
C ASN A 422 22.01 -0.68 -27.06
N GLU A 423 20.87 -0.07 -26.81
CA GLU A 423 20.57 0.58 -25.53
C GLU A 423 19.87 -0.38 -24.59
N LEU A 424 20.31 -0.43 -23.34
CA LEU A 424 19.71 -1.25 -22.29
C LEU A 424 18.36 -0.66 -21.87
N VAL A 425 17.27 -1.35 -22.21
CA VAL A 425 15.89 -0.91 -21.93
C VAL A 425 15.31 -1.56 -20.68
N VAL A 426 15.59 -2.86 -20.49
CA VAL A 426 15.18 -3.60 -19.29
C VAL A 426 16.39 -4.29 -18.69
N ASN A 427 16.59 -4.15 -17.39
CA ASN A 427 17.68 -4.75 -16.65
C ASN A 427 17.18 -5.51 -15.40
N LEU A 428 16.98 -6.79 -15.56
CA LEU A 428 16.75 -7.76 -14.49
C LEU A 428 17.91 -8.76 -14.50
N SER A 429 19.16 -8.26 -14.45
CA SER A 429 20.36 -9.04 -14.74
C SER A 429 20.88 -9.88 -13.57
N LEU A 430 20.38 -9.69 -12.36
CA LEU A 430 20.73 -10.50 -11.19
C LEU A 430 19.91 -11.78 -11.19
N ILE A 431 20.58 -12.92 -11.11
CA ILE A 431 19.98 -14.27 -11.13
C ILE A 431 19.60 -14.74 -9.71
N HIS A 432 20.08 -14.07 -8.68
CA HIS A 432 19.67 -14.32 -7.29
C HIS A 432 19.32 -13.01 -6.59
N ILE A 433 18.13 -12.99 -6.05
CA ILE A 433 17.68 -11.96 -5.10
C ILE A 433 17.85 -12.50 -3.67
#